data_8f14e077d6f64b0c773d32acf8d65658
#
_entry.id   8f14e077d6f64b0c773d32acf8d65658
#
_cell.length_a   1.000
_cell.length_b   1.000
_cell.length_c   1.000
_cell.angle_alpha   90.00
_cell.angle_beta   90.00
_cell.angle_gamma   90.00
#
_symmetry.space_group_name_H-M   'P 1'
#
loop_
_entity.id
_entity.type
_entity.pdbx_description
1 polymer ?
#
loop_
_entity_poly.entity_id
_entity_poly.type
_entity_poly.pdbx_seq_one_letter_code
_entity_poly.pdbx_strand_id
1 'polypeptide(L)'
;MKTIIVEDKAYVRKAFLGLLNLIDNNVNVVGECETVSDAVIVAKSCKPELVFLDINLPDGDAFDFLAQTQELSYKVIFITAHEEFALKALKAGAVDYLLKPIDIDDLKLALQKIEKLPAKQNQESIIKANEVFHKNNAKLILSLQDSYQIIDLEELIYCNSDKGYTTFYLTNNRKYIASKSIKEFEDKLIINGFTRPHQSYMVNLKFIDKYDKSGTIVLKNNQKIPVSVRKKDSFISRLFQWNS
;
A
#
# COMPACT_ATOMS: atom_id res chain seq x y z
N MET A 1 13.27 17.96 14.74
CA MET A 1 13.29 17.14 13.49
C MET A 1 11.98 17.35 12.74
N LYS A 2 12.04 17.96 11.55
CA LYS A 2 10.84 18.18 10.71
C LYS A 2 10.29 16.86 10.25
N THR A 3 9.01 16.61 10.52
CA THR A 3 8.39 15.30 10.31
C THR A 3 7.08 15.45 9.54
N ILE A 4 6.80 14.54 8.62
CA ILE A 4 5.48 14.37 8.04
C ILE A 4 4.90 13.00 8.40
N ILE A 5 3.57 12.95 8.49
CA ILE A 5 2.81 11.72 8.74
C ILE A 5 1.92 11.48 7.53
N VAL A 6 2.04 10.28 6.95
CA VAL A 6 1.26 9.85 5.77
C VAL A 6 0.42 8.65 6.17
N GLU A 7 -0.89 8.86 6.33
CA GLU A 7 -1.87 7.88 6.82
C GLU A 7 -3.26 8.30 6.36
N ASP A 8 -3.99 7.42 5.69
CA ASP A 8 -5.30 7.73 5.11
C ASP A 8 -6.42 7.89 6.16
N LYS A 9 -6.31 7.19 7.29
CA LYS A 9 -7.34 7.19 8.32
C LYS A 9 -7.13 8.29 9.34
N ALA A 10 -7.93 9.34 9.29
CA ALA A 10 -7.84 10.50 10.19
C ALA A 10 -7.83 10.11 11.68
N TYR A 11 -8.58 9.06 12.08
CA TYR A 11 -8.60 8.62 13.48
C TYR A 11 -7.28 7.95 13.90
N VAL A 12 -6.60 7.22 13.00
CA VAL A 12 -5.28 6.61 13.25
C VAL A 12 -4.24 7.70 13.36
N ARG A 13 -4.25 8.65 12.43
CA ARG A 13 -3.35 9.82 12.41
C ARG A 13 -3.47 10.63 13.70
N LYS A 14 -4.71 10.92 14.14
CA LYS A 14 -4.97 11.64 15.40
C LYS A 14 -4.49 10.86 16.64
N ALA A 15 -4.72 9.55 16.68
CA ALA A 15 -4.23 8.71 17.77
C ALA A 15 -2.69 8.71 17.82
N PHE A 16 -2.05 8.61 16.65
CA PHE A 16 -0.58 8.64 16.55
C PHE A 16 0.01 9.97 16.99
N LEU A 17 -0.58 11.10 16.61
CA LEU A 17 -0.21 12.42 17.12
C LEU A 17 -0.32 12.51 18.64
N GLY A 18 -1.38 11.92 19.20
CA GLY A 18 -1.54 11.80 20.65
C GLY A 18 -0.39 11.05 21.31
N LEU A 19 0.06 9.94 20.74
CA LEU A 19 1.21 9.18 21.24
C LEU A 19 2.52 9.97 21.14
N LEU A 20 2.76 10.66 20.02
CA LEU A 20 3.94 11.51 19.84
C LEU A 20 4.00 12.62 20.90
N ASN A 21 2.86 13.22 21.25
CA ASN A 21 2.79 14.29 22.27
C ASN A 21 3.01 13.77 23.70
N LEU A 22 2.84 12.47 23.96
CA LEU A 22 3.12 11.86 25.27
C LEU A 22 4.59 11.53 25.48
N ILE A 23 5.38 11.55 24.41
CA ILE A 23 6.80 11.22 24.46
C ILE A 23 7.58 12.53 24.40
N ASP A 24 8.54 12.72 25.34
CA ASP A 24 9.52 13.81 25.22
C ASP A 24 10.46 13.49 24.05
N ASN A 25 10.29 14.22 22.94
CA ASN A 25 11.01 13.97 21.71
C ASN A 25 11.21 15.27 20.91
N ASN A 26 12.13 15.21 19.94
CA ASN A 26 12.44 16.32 19.04
C ASN A 26 11.62 16.32 17.73
N VAL A 27 10.50 15.61 17.70
CA VAL A 27 9.63 15.51 16.52
C VAL A 27 8.77 16.77 16.39
N ASN A 28 8.86 17.42 15.24
CA ASN A 28 8.02 18.56 14.88
C ASN A 28 7.21 18.20 13.63
N VAL A 29 5.95 17.85 13.80
CA VAL A 29 5.07 17.48 12.69
C VAL A 29 4.70 18.74 11.90
N VAL A 30 5.20 18.82 10.67
CA VAL A 30 5.01 19.94 9.74
C VAL A 30 4.03 19.64 8.62
N GLY A 31 3.55 18.39 8.51
CA GLY A 31 2.56 17.98 7.53
C GLY A 31 1.89 16.67 7.88
N GLU A 32 0.60 16.61 7.55
CA GLU A 32 -0.25 15.41 7.64
C GLU A 32 -0.86 15.18 6.26
N CYS A 33 -0.70 13.97 5.70
CA CYS A 33 -1.13 13.63 4.36
C CYS A 33 -1.99 12.36 4.39
N GLU A 34 -2.98 12.31 3.51
CA GLU A 34 -3.89 11.16 3.38
C GLU A 34 -3.61 10.31 2.15
N THR A 35 -2.83 10.86 1.21
CA THR A 35 -2.57 10.26 -0.10
C THR A 35 -1.08 10.34 -0.45
N VAL A 36 -0.64 9.50 -1.38
CA VAL A 36 0.71 9.60 -1.95
C VAL A 36 0.92 10.95 -2.62
N SER A 37 -0.04 11.40 -3.41
CA SER A 37 0.04 12.67 -4.16
C SER A 37 0.23 13.87 -3.24
N ASP A 38 -0.56 13.96 -2.17
CA ASP A 38 -0.42 15.03 -1.18
C ASP A 38 0.93 14.95 -0.45
N ALA A 39 1.34 13.74 -0.06
CA ALA A 39 2.60 13.51 0.63
C ALA A 39 3.80 13.94 -0.21
N VAL A 40 3.81 13.67 -1.51
CA VAL A 40 4.87 14.10 -2.44
C VAL A 40 4.97 15.62 -2.49
N ILE A 41 3.83 16.32 -2.63
CA ILE A 41 3.79 17.79 -2.68
C ILE A 41 4.34 18.37 -1.36
N VAL A 42 3.84 17.87 -0.22
CA VAL A 42 4.26 18.33 1.10
C VAL A 42 5.74 18.05 1.34
N ALA A 43 6.23 16.85 1.03
CA ALA A 43 7.63 16.47 1.20
C ALA A 43 8.57 17.35 0.37
N LYS A 44 8.23 17.65 -0.88
CA LYS A 44 9.04 18.53 -1.76
C LYS A 44 9.07 19.97 -1.23
N SER A 45 8.00 20.45 -0.61
CA SER A 45 7.92 21.82 -0.09
C SER A 45 8.62 21.98 1.27
N CYS A 46 8.39 21.07 2.22
CA CYS A 46 8.90 21.21 3.59
C CYS A 46 10.26 20.54 3.82
N LYS A 47 10.69 19.62 2.92
CA LYS A 47 11.92 18.83 3.03
C LYS A 47 12.06 18.21 4.42
N PRO A 48 11.25 17.20 4.74
CA PRO A 48 11.24 16.58 6.06
C PRO A 48 12.56 15.85 6.33
N GLU A 49 12.85 15.65 7.61
CA GLU A 49 13.97 14.84 8.10
C GLU A 49 13.50 13.41 8.44
N LEU A 50 12.19 13.27 8.75
CA LEU A 50 11.54 12.00 9.08
C LEU A 50 10.18 11.93 8.41
N VAL A 51 9.85 10.74 7.92
CA VAL A 51 8.53 10.40 7.39
C VAL A 51 8.00 9.18 8.12
N PHE A 52 6.84 9.31 8.76
CA PHE A 52 6.02 8.18 9.18
C PHE A 52 5.06 7.86 8.03
N LEU A 53 5.10 6.63 7.54
CA LEU A 53 4.50 6.28 6.26
C LEU A 53 3.69 4.99 6.37
N ASP A 54 2.37 5.08 6.15
CA ASP A 54 1.58 3.87 5.94
C ASP A 54 1.92 3.24 4.59
N ILE A 55 1.93 1.93 4.56
CA ILE A 55 2.22 1.16 3.35
C ILE A 55 1.09 1.30 2.35
N ASN A 56 -0.17 1.23 2.80
CA ASN A 56 -1.34 1.25 1.94
C ASN A 56 -2.05 2.61 1.98
N LEU A 57 -2.03 3.32 0.88
CA LEU A 57 -2.68 4.61 0.72
C LEU A 57 -3.77 4.54 -0.37
N PRO A 58 -4.76 5.43 -0.37
CA PRO A 58 -5.90 5.36 -1.30
C PRO A 58 -5.53 5.43 -2.77
N ASP A 59 -4.45 6.15 -3.08
CA ASP A 59 -4.00 6.48 -4.44
C ASP A 59 -2.68 5.79 -4.83
N GLY A 60 -2.09 4.97 -3.95
CA GLY A 60 -0.84 4.25 -4.20
C GLY A 60 -0.35 3.50 -2.97
N ASP A 61 0.95 3.25 -2.92
CA ASP A 61 1.60 2.68 -1.75
C ASP A 61 2.81 3.52 -1.29
N ALA A 62 3.37 3.12 -0.15
CA ALA A 62 4.55 3.78 0.41
C ALA A 62 5.72 3.86 -0.57
N PHE A 63 5.86 2.89 -1.44
CA PHE A 63 6.99 2.80 -2.35
C PHE A 63 6.79 3.72 -3.56
N ASP A 64 5.55 3.99 -3.96
CA ASP A 64 5.22 5.03 -4.94
C ASP A 64 5.65 6.41 -4.42
N PHE A 65 5.42 6.69 -3.14
CA PHE A 65 5.91 7.91 -2.49
C PHE A 65 7.43 7.99 -2.51
N LEU A 66 8.13 6.91 -2.11
CA LEU A 66 9.60 6.86 -2.09
C LEU A 66 10.19 7.02 -3.49
N ALA A 67 9.58 6.42 -4.50
CA ALA A 67 10.01 6.54 -5.90
C ALA A 67 9.89 7.99 -6.41
N GLN A 68 8.83 8.72 -6.03
CA GLN A 68 8.59 10.10 -6.47
C GLN A 68 9.35 11.16 -5.65
N THR A 69 10.04 10.75 -4.59
CA THR A 69 10.80 11.64 -3.69
C THR A 69 12.26 11.22 -3.52
N GLN A 70 12.82 10.48 -4.49
CA GLN A 70 14.20 9.95 -4.45
C GLN A 70 15.27 11.04 -4.29
N GLU A 71 14.98 12.24 -4.79
CA GLU A 71 15.87 13.39 -4.69
C GLU A 71 15.98 14.01 -3.30
N LEU A 72 15.05 13.66 -2.39
CA LEU A 72 15.02 14.15 -1.01
C LEU A 72 15.83 13.22 -0.09
N SER A 73 16.29 13.78 1.03
CA SER A 73 17.03 13.03 2.05
C SER A 73 16.26 13.08 3.37
N TYR A 74 15.63 11.98 3.73
CA TYR A 74 14.89 11.83 4.99
C TYR A 74 14.96 10.37 5.47
N LYS A 75 14.65 10.16 6.74
CA LYS A 75 14.50 8.83 7.35
C LYS A 75 13.06 8.38 7.25
N VAL A 76 12.83 7.07 7.15
CA VAL A 76 11.49 6.48 7.05
C VAL A 76 11.25 5.51 8.19
N ILE A 77 10.10 5.65 8.85
CA ILE A 77 9.49 4.63 9.71
C ILE A 77 8.17 4.25 9.09
N PHE A 78 8.01 2.98 8.74
CA PHE A 78 6.74 2.48 8.25
C PHE A 78 5.75 2.27 9.40
N ILE A 79 4.48 2.60 9.17
CA ILE A 79 3.36 2.33 10.07
C ILE A 79 2.40 1.42 9.32
N THR A 80 2.21 0.17 9.77
CA THR A 80 1.41 -0.79 9.02
C THR A 80 0.64 -1.75 9.92
N ALA A 81 -0.46 -2.31 9.42
CA ALA A 81 -1.17 -3.41 10.06
C ALA A 81 -0.58 -4.80 9.70
N HIS A 82 0.46 -4.86 8.89
CA HIS A 82 0.96 -6.07 8.25
C HIS A 82 2.37 -6.44 8.70
N GLU A 83 2.50 -7.51 9.47
CA GLU A 83 3.78 -8.03 9.97
C GLU A 83 4.73 -8.49 8.86
N GLU A 84 4.19 -9.01 7.76
CA GLU A 84 4.99 -9.50 6.64
C GLU A 84 5.82 -8.42 5.94
N PHE A 85 5.41 -7.15 6.08
CA PHE A 85 6.17 -6.01 5.54
C PHE A 85 7.31 -5.57 6.44
N ALA A 86 7.21 -5.81 7.72
CA ALA A 86 8.15 -5.39 8.74
C ALA A 86 9.59 -5.84 8.45
N LEU A 87 9.79 -7.12 8.29
CA LEU A 87 11.11 -7.71 7.98
C LEU A 87 11.69 -7.19 6.66
N LYS A 88 10.84 -6.79 5.73
CA LYS A 88 11.22 -6.35 4.39
C LYS A 88 11.57 -4.88 4.36
N ALA A 89 10.80 -4.06 5.08
CA ALA A 89 11.08 -2.65 5.28
C ALA A 89 12.47 -2.45 5.91
N LEU A 90 12.81 -3.24 6.94
CA LEU A 90 14.11 -3.19 7.59
C LEU A 90 15.26 -3.66 6.68
N LYS A 91 15.07 -4.76 5.92
CA LYS A 91 16.04 -5.22 4.92
C LYS A 91 16.24 -4.21 3.79
N ALA A 92 15.24 -3.42 3.50
CA ALA A 92 15.27 -2.35 2.51
C ALA A 92 15.99 -1.08 2.99
N GLY A 93 16.33 -0.98 4.28
CA GLY A 93 17.02 0.17 4.84
C GLY A 93 16.08 1.20 5.51
N ALA A 94 14.83 0.89 5.76
CA ALA A 94 14.01 1.69 6.67
C ALA A 94 14.63 1.71 8.07
N VAL A 95 14.46 2.81 8.80
CA VAL A 95 14.99 2.91 10.16
C VAL A 95 14.31 1.91 11.07
N ASP A 96 12.99 1.87 10.97
CA ASP A 96 12.15 0.96 11.73
C ASP A 96 10.77 0.79 11.08
N TYR A 97 9.94 -0.04 11.69
CA TYR A 97 8.52 -0.16 11.38
C TYR A 97 7.71 -0.24 12.68
N LEU A 98 6.47 0.22 12.64
CA LEU A 98 5.53 0.17 13.76
C LEU A 98 4.27 -0.59 13.32
N LEU A 99 3.87 -1.59 14.06
CA LEU A 99 2.62 -2.31 13.83
C LEU A 99 1.43 -1.56 14.43
N LYS A 100 0.34 -1.53 13.71
CA LYS A 100 -0.94 -1.01 14.21
C LYS A 100 -1.68 -2.13 14.99
N PRO A 101 -2.22 -1.87 16.20
CA PRO A 101 -2.20 -0.60 16.93
C PRO A 101 -0.80 -0.28 17.47
N ILE A 102 -0.39 1.00 17.34
CA ILE A 102 0.97 1.41 17.68
C ILE A 102 1.15 1.40 19.20
N ASP A 103 2.15 0.66 19.66
CA ASP A 103 2.59 0.65 21.04
C ASP A 103 3.53 1.84 21.32
N ILE A 104 3.37 2.47 22.49
CA ILE A 104 4.15 3.67 22.87
C ILE A 104 5.63 3.33 23.10
N ASP A 105 5.93 2.14 23.59
CA ASP A 105 7.32 1.75 23.86
C ASP A 105 8.04 1.38 22.55
N ASP A 106 7.35 0.77 21.60
CA ASP A 106 7.87 0.55 20.24
C ASP A 106 8.16 1.88 19.55
N LEU A 107 7.26 2.87 19.68
CA LEU A 107 7.47 4.20 19.13
C LEU A 107 8.68 4.89 19.74
N LYS A 108 8.87 4.81 21.08
CA LYS A 108 10.06 5.34 21.75
C LYS A 108 11.35 4.72 21.25
N LEU A 109 11.36 3.38 21.10
CA LEU A 109 12.52 2.64 20.58
C LEU A 109 12.85 3.05 19.15
N ALA A 110 11.86 3.21 18.29
CA ALA A 110 12.04 3.65 16.92
C ALA A 110 12.62 5.07 16.84
N LEU A 111 12.15 6.01 17.69
CA LEU A 111 12.68 7.37 17.78
C LEU A 111 14.14 7.39 18.27
N GLN A 112 14.49 6.57 19.26
CA GLN A 112 15.87 6.43 19.72
C GLN A 112 16.83 5.89 18.65
N LYS A 113 16.35 4.99 17.79
CA LYS A 113 17.14 4.50 16.65
C LYS A 113 17.44 5.61 15.65
N ILE A 114 16.46 6.51 15.41
CA ILE A 114 16.64 7.64 14.50
C ILE A 114 17.79 8.55 14.95
N GLU A 115 17.90 8.84 16.25
CA GLU A 115 18.93 9.73 16.78
C GLU A 115 20.36 9.19 16.57
N LYS A 116 20.51 7.87 16.54
CA LYS A 116 21.81 7.19 16.40
C LYS A 116 22.26 7.01 14.95
N LEU A 117 21.38 7.18 13.98
CA LEU A 117 21.67 6.91 12.57
C LEU A 117 22.10 8.20 11.83
N PRO A 118 23.00 8.09 10.84
CA PRO A 118 23.40 9.22 10.01
C PRO A 118 22.20 9.84 9.31
N ALA A 119 22.31 11.13 8.98
CA ALA A 119 21.20 11.91 8.39
C ALA A 119 20.73 11.38 7.02
N LYS A 120 21.55 10.60 6.33
CA LYS A 120 21.26 10.09 4.96
C LYS A 120 20.91 8.62 5.01
N GLN A 121 19.65 8.28 4.77
CA GLN A 121 19.21 6.91 4.53
C GLN A 121 19.32 6.61 3.02
N ASN A 122 19.73 5.38 2.68
CA ASN A 122 19.85 4.99 1.28
C ASN A 122 18.48 4.58 0.72
N GLN A 123 17.72 5.55 0.21
CA GLN A 123 16.39 5.32 -0.36
C GLN A 123 16.43 4.37 -1.58
N GLU A 124 17.52 4.38 -2.36
CA GLU A 124 17.69 3.44 -3.46
C GLU A 124 17.66 1.98 -2.99
N SER A 125 18.20 1.70 -1.81
CA SER A 125 18.13 0.36 -1.22
C SER A 125 16.69 -0.03 -0.87
N ILE A 126 15.88 0.91 -0.40
CA ILE A 126 14.47 0.68 -0.09
C ILE A 126 13.69 0.37 -1.37
N ILE A 127 13.93 1.12 -2.44
CA ILE A 127 13.28 0.93 -3.74
C ILE A 127 13.69 -0.39 -4.38
N LYS A 128 14.99 -0.72 -4.41
CA LYS A 128 15.50 -2.00 -4.94
C LYS A 128 14.97 -3.21 -4.17
N ALA A 129 14.86 -3.12 -2.85
CA ALA A 129 14.28 -4.19 -2.05
C ALA A 129 12.78 -4.34 -2.33
N ASN A 130 12.07 -3.28 -2.71
CA ASN A 130 10.69 -3.34 -3.17
C ASN A 130 10.56 -4.08 -4.51
N GLU A 131 11.44 -3.83 -5.49
CA GLU A 131 11.45 -4.56 -6.76
C GLU A 131 11.66 -6.07 -6.57
N VAL A 132 12.58 -6.45 -5.66
CA VAL A 132 12.78 -7.85 -5.26
C VAL A 132 11.55 -8.40 -4.52
N PHE A 133 10.87 -7.55 -3.76
CA PHE A 133 9.63 -7.88 -3.07
C PHE A 133 8.47 -8.15 -4.03
N HIS A 134 8.25 -7.29 -5.01
CA HIS A 134 7.21 -7.48 -6.03
C HIS A 134 7.44 -8.78 -6.81
N LYS A 135 8.69 -9.09 -7.18
CA LYS A 135 9.04 -10.37 -7.82
C LYS A 135 8.70 -11.59 -6.94
N ASN A 136 8.94 -11.52 -5.64
CA ASN A 136 8.69 -12.63 -4.72
C ASN A 136 7.22 -12.73 -4.27
N ASN A 137 6.46 -11.64 -4.34
CA ASN A 137 5.02 -11.61 -4.01
C ASN A 137 4.10 -11.83 -5.21
N ALA A 138 4.64 -11.99 -6.41
CA ALA A 138 3.86 -12.22 -7.62
C ALA A 138 3.03 -13.53 -7.57
N LYS A 139 3.04 -14.27 -6.47
CA LYS A 139 2.30 -15.54 -6.32
C LYS A 139 1.30 -15.45 -5.17
N LEU A 140 0.10 -15.95 -5.42
CA LEU A 140 -0.95 -16.12 -4.43
C LEU A 140 -1.18 -17.62 -4.19
N ILE A 141 -1.18 -18.05 -2.92
CA ILE A 141 -1.51 -19.42 -2.54
C ILE A 141 -2.97 -19.45 -2.12
N LEU A 142 -3.78 -20.20 -2.83
CA LEU A 142 -5.17 -20.47 -2.49
C LEU A 142 -5.28 -21.84 -1.82
N SER A 143 -5.90 -21.87 -0.64
CA SER A 143 -6.34 -23.12 -0.03
C SER A 143 -7.65 -23.52 -0.68
N LEU A 144 -7.65 -24.60 -1.43
CA LEU A 144 -8.83 -25.24 -1.99
C LEU A 144 -9.21 -26.42 -1.11
N GLN A 145 -10.31 -27.10 -1.44
CA GLN A 145 -10.85 -28.19 -0.62
C GLN A 145 -9.83 -29.33 -0.43
N ASP A 146 -9.11 -29.72 -1.47
CA ASP A 146 -8.20 -30.88 -1.48
C ASP A 146 -6.75 -30.54 -1.81
N SER A 147 -6.40 -29.25 -1.97
CA SER A 147 -5.08 -28.86 -2.43
C SER A 147 -4.75 -27.38 -2.15
N TYR A 148 -3.48 -27.06 -2.26
CA TYR A 148 -3.03 -25.68 -2.35
C TYR A 148 -2.72 -25.33 -3.80
N GLN A 149 -3.43 -24.34 -4.34
CA GLN A 149 -3.15 -23.84 -5.69
C GLN A 149 -2.26 -22.59 -5.60
N ILE A 150 -1.13 -22.61 -6.31
CA ILE A 150 -0.27 -21.46 -6.47
C ILE A 150 -0.68 -20.73 -7.76
N ILE A 151 -1.06 -19.46 -7.64
CA ILE A 151 -1.43 -18.60 -8.75
C ILE A 151 -0.34 -17.54 -8.93
N ASP A 152 0.09 -17.33 -10.16
CA ASP A 152 0.89 -16.18 -10.53
C ASP A 152 -0.05 -14.96 -10.69
N LEU A 153 0.23 -13.87 -9.95
CA LEU A 153 -0.59 -12.67 -10.00
C LEU A 153 -0.52 -11.94 -11.35
N GLU A 154 0.53 -12.17 -12.13
CA GLU A 154 0.63 -11.69 -13.51
C GLU A 154 -0.44 -12.30 -14.44
N GLU A 155 -0.91 -13.50 -14.11
CA GLU A 155 -1.96 -14.20 -14.86
C GLU A 155 -3.36 -13.91 -14.33
N LEU A 156 -3.49 -13.32 -13.12
CA LEU A 156 -4.78 -13.02 -12.50
C LEU A 156 -5.37 -11.75 -13.09
N ILE A 157 -6.54 -11.88 -13.72
CA ILE A 157 -7.24 -10.78 -14.40
C ILE A 157 -8.11 -10.01 -13.40
N TYR A 158 -8.98 -10.72 -12.67
CA TYR A 158 -9.85 -10.13 -11.65
C TYR A 158 -10.35 -11.19 -10.68
N CYS A 159 -10.88 -10.73 -9.55
CA CYS A 159 -11.57 -11.56 -8.57
C CYS A 159 -13.01 -11.08 -8.40
N ASN A 160 -13.90 -12.03 -8.15
CA ASN A 160 -15.29 -11.76 -7.77
C ASN A 160 -15.62 -12.47 -6.47
N SER A 161 -16.25 -11.75 -5.53
CA SER A 161 -16.73 -12.33 -4.27
C SER A 161 -18.25 -12.49 -4.30
N ASP A 162 -18.71 -13.70 -3.97
CA ASP A 162 -20.12 -14.01 -3.78
C ASP A 162 -20.28 -14.95 -2.56
N LYS A 163 -21.20 -14.60 -1.64
CA LYS A 163 -21.61 -15.40 -0.47
C LYS A 163 -20.44 -15.97 0.37
N GLY A 164 -19.38 -15.17 0.57
CA GLY A 164 -18.21 -15.58 1.37
C GLY A 164 -17.15 -16.35 0.59
N TYR A 165 -17.38 -16.64 -0.67
CA TYR A 165 -16.39 -17.24 -1.57
C TYR A 165 -15.77 -16.18 -2.46
N THR A 166 -14.52 -16.40 -2.86
CA THR A 166 -13.85 -15.57 -3.86
C THR A 166 -13.44 -16.42 -5.04
N THR A 167 -13.92 -16.02 -6.23
CA THR A 167 -13.54 -16.64 -7.51
C THR A 167 -12.46 -15.81 -8.17
N PHE A 168 -11.36 -16.45 -8.52
CA PHE A 168 -10.19 -15.89 -9.19
C PHE A 168 -10.25 -16.26 -10.67
N TYR A 169 -10.22 -15.26 -11.55
CA TYR A 169 -10.27 -15.41 -13.00
C TYR A 169 -8.91 -15.09 -13.61
N LEU A 170 -8.28 -16.08 -14.21
CA LEU A 170 -6.95 -16.01 -14.78
C LEU A 170 -6.99 -15.98 -16.31
N THR A 171 -5.84 -15.69 -16.90
CA THR A 171 -5.59 -15.90 -18.32
C THR A 171 -5.87 -17.35 -18.71
N ASN A 172 -6.06 -17.63 -20.02
CA ASN A 172 -6.37 -18.95 -20.54
C ASN A 172 -7.64 -19.59 -19.96
N ASN A 173 -8.63 -18.76 -19.58
CA ASN A 173 -9.94 -19.18 -19.03
C ASN A 173 -9.86 -20.05 -17.76
N ARG A 174 -8.73 -20.03 -17.05
CA ARG A 174 -8.61 -20.72 -15.76
C ARG A 174 -9.36 -19.95 -14.69
N LYS A 175 -10.00 -20.68 -13.77
CA LYS A 175 -10.64 -20.12 -12.59
C LYS A 175 -10.44 -21.01 -11.37
N TYR A 176 -10.31 -20.38 -10.20
CA TYR A 176 -10.25 -21.06 -8.91
C TYR A 176 -11.22 -20.40 -7.94
N ILE A 177 -11.74 -21.17 -6.99
CA ILE A 177 -12.68 -20.69 -5.97
C ILE A 177 -12.09 -21.00 -4.59
N ALA A 178 -11.91 -19.97 -3.78
CA ALA A 178 -11.51 -20.12 -2.40
C ALA A 178 -12.68 -19.78 -1.46
N SER A 179 -12.79 -20.52 -0.35
CA SER A 179 -13.79 -20.30 0.71
C SER A 179 -13.35 -19.22 1.71
N LYS A 180 -12.91 -18.09 1.15
CA LYS A 180 -12.46 -16.89 1.87
C LYS A 180 -13.03 -15.66 1.21
N SER A 181 -13.27 -14.62 2.00
CA SER A 181 -13.76 -13.35 1.50
C SER A 181 -12.68 -12.62 0.69
N ILE A 182 -13.09 -11.82 -0.29
CA ILE A 182 -12.16 -11.00 -1.09
C ILE A 182 -11.32 -10.05 -0.24
N LYS A 183 -11.84 -9.66 0.93
CA LYS A 183 -11.14 -8.79 1.88
C LYS A 183 -9.85 -9.41 2.42
N GLU A 184 -9.81 -10.73 2.57
CA GLU A 184 -8.62 -11.45 3.06
C GLU A 184 -7.46 -11.45 2.05
N PHE A 185 -7.75 -11.18 0.79
CA PHE A 185 -6.77 -11.08 -0.29
C PHE A 185 -6.46 -9.64 -0.71
N GLU A 186 -7.25 -8.66 -0.22
CA GLU A 186 -7.24 -7.28 -0.69
C GLU A 186 -5.87 -6.65 -0.61
N ASP A 187 -5.24 -6.68 0.55
CA ASP A 187 -3.97 -6.01 0.80
C ASP A 187 -2.87 -6.57 -0.11
N LYS A 188 -2.78 -7.89 -0.19
CA LYS A 188 -1.80 -8.55 -1.07
C LYS A 188 -2.03 -8.23 -2.55
N LEU A 189 -3.28 -8.11 -2.97
CA LEU A 189 -3.62 -7.78 -4.35
C LEU A 189 -3.36 -6.31 -4.66
N ILE A 190 -3.70 -5.39 -3.75
CA ILE A 190 -3.47 -3.94 -3.92
C ILE A 190 -2.01 -3.64 -4.20
N ILE A 191 -1.10 -4.23 -3.41
CA ILE A 191 0.35 -4.04 -3.56
C ILE A 191 0.88 -4.59 -4.89
N ASN A 192 0.19 -5.57 -5.46
CA ASN A 192 0.56 -6.19 -6.73
C ASN A 192 -0.20 -5.60 -7.93
N GLY A 193 -0.60 -4.34 -7.86
CA GLY A 193 -1.19 -3.63 -9.00
C GLY A 193 -2.68 -3.92 -9.24
N PHE A 194 -3.40 -4.32 -8.18
CA PHE A 194 -4.86 -4.46 -8.26
C PHE A 194 -5.55 -3.26 -7.64
N THR A 195 -6.80 -3.07 -7.99
CA THR A 195 -7.71 -2.08 -7.41
C THR A 195 -9.04 -2.72 -7.04
N ARG A 196 -9.74 -2.14 -6.05
CA ARG A 196 -11.07 -2.60 -5.62
C ARG A 196 -12.16 -1.60 -6.02
N PRO A 197 -12.64 -1.63 -7.26
CA PRO A 197 -13.64 -0.67 -7.75
C PRO A 197 -15.04 -0.90 -7.17
N HIS A 198 -15.31 -2.09 -6.63
CA HIS A 198 -16.61 -2.49 -6.07
C HIS A 198 -16.41 -3.42 -4.86
N GLN A 199 -17.39 -3.49 -3.94
CA GLN A 199 -17.31 -4.38 -2.77
C GLN A 199 -17.07 -5.85 -3.13
N SER A 200 -17.53 -6.29 -4.29
CA SER A 200 -17.44 -7.66 -4.76
C SER A 200 -16.35 -7.89 -5.80
N TYR A 201 -15.59 -6.90 -6.21
CA TYR A 201 -14.60 -7.04 -7.28
C TYR A 201 -13.24 -6.47 -6.92
N MET A 202 -12.19 -7.24 -7.24
CA MET A 202 -10.80 -6.77 -7.37
C MET A 202 -10.35 -6.95 -8.81
N VAL A 203 -9.68 -5.96 -9.38
CA VAL A 203 -9.29 -5.91 -10.79
C VAL A 203 -7.80 -5.60 -10.90
N ASN A 204 -7.08 -6.35 -11.70
CA ASN A 204 -5.71 -6.07 -12.06
C ASN A 204 -5.67 -4.92 -13.07
N LEU A 205 -4.98 -3.83 -12.72
CA LEU A 205 -4.88 -2.61 -13.55
C LEU A 205 -4.31 -2.91 -14.94
N LYS A 206 -3.39 -3.86 -15.06
CA LYS A 206 -2.77 -4.32 -16.32
C LYS A 206 -3.78 -4.83 -17.36
N PHE A 207 -4.90 -5.38 -16.91
CA PHE A 207 -5.94 -5.94 -17.78
C PHE A 207 -7.11 -5.00 -18.06
N ILE A 208 -7.08 -3.77 -17.57
CA ILE A 208 -8.07 -2.76 -17.90
C ILE A 208 -7.82 -2.30 -19.36
N ASP A 209 -8.87 -2.37 -20.18
CA ASP A 209 -8.88 -1.84 -21.54
C ASP A 209 -9.36 -0.38 -21.53
N LYS A 210 -10.52 -0.14 -20.88
CA LYS A 210 -11.08 1.21 -20.76
C LYS A 210 -11.97 1.36 -19.53
N TYR A 211 -12.14 2.58 -19.10
CA TYR A 211 -13.14 3.00 -18.15
C TYR A 211 -14.20 3.86 -18.82
N ASP A 212 -15.44 3.40 -18.79
CA ASP A 212 -16.59 4.13 -19.27
C ASP A 212 -17.04 5.14 -18.20
N LYS A 213 -17.23 6.40 -18.57
CA LYS A 213 -17.67 7.45 -17.64
C LYS A 213 -19.03 7.17 -16.99
N SER A 214 -19.82 6.23 -17.53
CA SER A 214 -21.03 5.70 -16.91
C SER A 214 -20.77 4.87 -15.64
N GLY A 215 -19.50 4.56 -15.31
CA GLY A 215 -19.13 3.85 -14.08
C GLY A 215 -18.80 2.38 -14.31
N THR A 216 -18.38 2.01 -15.52
CA THR A 216 -18.06 0.62 -15.87
C THR A 216 -16.62 0.49 -16.37
N ILE A 217 -15.86 -0.44 -15.79
CA ILE A 217 -14.57 -0.89 -16.31
C ILE A 217 -14.81 -1.97 -17.35
N VAL A 218 -14.16 -1.87 -18.50
CA VAL A 218 -14.10 -2.94 -19.50
C VAL A 218 -12.69 -3.52 -19.47
N LEU A 219 -12.58 -4.83 -19.30
CA LEU A 219 -11.30 -5.54 -19.31
C LEU A 219 -10.94 -5.99 -20.73
N LYS A 220 -9.66 -6.27 -20.97
CA LYS A 220 -9.12 -6.76 -22.26
C LYS A 220 -9.79 -8.05 -22.76
N ASN A 221 -10.42 -8.82 -21.88
CA ASN A 221 -11.24 -10.00 -22.21
C ASN A 221 -12.73 -9.67 -22.38
N ASN A 222 -13.09 -8.39 -22.55
CA ASN A 222 -14.45 -7.86 -22.67
C ASN A 222 -15.35 -8.02 -21.42
N GLN A 223 -14.83 -8.50 -20.29
CA GLN A 223 -15.57 -8.53 -19.04
C GLN A 223 -15.86 -7.12 -18.55
N LYS A 224 -17.10 -6.87 -18.14
CA LYS A 224 -17.54 -5.59 -17.58
C LYS A 224 -17.61 -5.66 -16.06
N ILE A 225 -16.98 -4.71 -15.38
CA ILE A 225 -16.92 -4.62 -13.92
C ILE A 225 -17.50 -3.27 -13.48
N PRO A 226 -18.47 -3.24 -12.56
CA PRO A 226 -19.02 -1.98 -12.07
C PRO A 226 -18.05 -1.27 -11.13
N VAL A 227 -18.05 0.07 -11.19
CA VAL A 227 -17.38 0.92 -10.20
C VAL A 227 -18.44 1.51 -9.29
N SER A 228 -18.35 1.28 -7.99
CA SER A 228 -19.29 1.88 -7.04
C SER A 228 -19.09 3.40 -6.95
N VAL A 229 -20.17 4.14 -6.73
CA VAL A 229 -20.13 5.61 -6.64
C VAL A 229 -19.09 6.07 -5.62
N ARG A 230 -19.02 5.41 -4.45
CA ARG A 230 -18.09 5.76 -3.37
C ARG A 230 -16.61 5.48 -3.69
N LYS A 231 -16.33 4.63 -4.67
CA LYS A 231 -14.96 4.23 -5.07
C LYS A 231 -14.50 4.91 -6.36
N LYS A 232 -15.36 5.71 -6.99
CA LYS A 232 -15.11 6.29 -8.30
C LYS A 232 -13.85 7.17 -8.32
N ASP A 233 -13.75 8.10 -7.39
CA ASP A 233 -12.65 9.08 -7.38
C ASP A 233 -11.32 8.39 -7.05
N SER A 234 -11.29 7.51 -6.05
CA SER A 234 -10.08 6.74 -5.70
C SER A 234 -9.65 5.79 -6.83
N PHE A 235 -10.62 5.19 -7.54
CA PHE A 235 -10.32 4.35 -8.70
C PHE A 235 -9.71 5.16 -9.84
N ILE A 236 -10.27 6.32 -10.16
CA ILE A 236 -9.78 7.20 -11.24
C ILE A 236 -8.36 7.67 -10.92
N SER A 237 -8.11 8.14 -9.70
CA SER A 237 -6.78 8.56 -9.26
C SER A 237 -5.75 7.43 -9.45
N ARG A 238 -6.08 6.22 -8.99
CA ARG A 238 -5.19 5.06 -9.13
C ARG A 238 -4.96 4.64 -10.59
N LEU A 239 -5.98 4.77 -11.45
CA LEU A 239 -5.86 4.45 -12.87
C LEU A 239 -4.89 5.41 -13.60
N PHE A 240 -4.94 6.70 -13.27
CA PHE A 240 -4.02 7.68 -13.87
C PHE A 240 -2.58 7.49 -13.40
N GLN A 241 -2.38 7.16 -12.12
CA GLN A 241 -1.04 6.90 -11.59
C GLN A 241 -0.40 5.64 -12.17
N TRP A 242 -1.19 4.61 -12.50
CA TRP A 242 -0.68 3.38 -13.10
C TRP A 242 -0.07 3.59 -14.50
N ASN A 243 -0.51 4.61 -15.22
CA ASN A 243 -0.05 4.95 -16.58
C ASN A 243 1.03 6.04 -16.61
N SER A 244 1.46 6.53 -15.47
CA SER A 244 2.54 7.52 -15.31
C SER A 244 3.84 6.83 -14.94
#